data_61b606940e1e357a2d3c506fa6bac2d5
#
_entry.id   61b606940e1e357a2d3c506fa6bac2d5
#
_cell.length_a   1.000
_cell.length_b   1.000
_cell.length_c   1.000
_cell.angle_alpha   90.00
_cell.angle_beta   90.00
_cell.angle_gamma   90.00
#
_symmetry.space_group_name_H-M   'P 1'
#
loop_
_entity.id
_entity.type
_entity.pdbx_description
1 polymer ?
#
loop_
_entity_poly.entity_id
_entity_poly.type
_entity_poly.pdbx_seq_one_letter_code
_entity_poly.pdbx_strand_id
1 'polypeptide(L)' 'MADDAARDRAIQILVRSLYRDLKAQGFADKHIVAVAIELLGKVTDELSDERLPRRA' A
#
# COMPACT_ATOMS: atom_id res chain seq x y z
N MET A 1 9.02 12.80 -14.24
CA MET A 1 8.01 12.73 -14.97
C MET A 1 6.77 13.18 -14.39
N ALA A 2 5.93 13.71 -15.18
CA ALA A 2 4.68 14.24 -14.73
C ALA A 2 3.84 13.17 -14.10
N ASP A 3 4.01 11.96 -14.56
CA ASP A 3 3.24 10.85 -14.03
C ASP A 3 3.53 10.58 -12.57
N ASP A 4 4.74 10.82 -12.14
CA ASP A 4 5.12 10.55 -10.77
C ASP A 4 4.40 11.51 -9.83
N ALA A 5 4.32 12.77 -10.20
CA ALA A 5 3.66 13.74 -9.36
C ALA A 5 2.16 13.45 -9.28
N ALA A 6 1.56 13.11 -10.40
CA ALA A 6 0.14 12.79 -10.42
C ALA A 6 -0.12 11.54 -9.61
N ARG A 7 0.77 10.58 -9.69
CA ARG A 7 0.62 9.33 -8.97
C ARG A 7 0.76 9.56 -7.46
N ASP A 8 1.69 10.43 -7.06
CA ASP A 8 1.87 10.72 -5.66
C ASP A 8 0.62 11.36 -5.08
N ARG A 9 0.02 12.24 -5.82
CA ARG A 9 -1.19 12.89 -5.37
C ARG A 9 -2.32 11.87 -5.24
N ALA A 10 -2.41 10.96 -6.20
CA ALA A 10 -3.43 9.92 -6.17
C ALA A 10 -3.23 9.02 -4.97
N ILE A 11 -2.00 8.71 -4.63
CA ILE A 11 -1.69 7.88 -3.48
C ILE A 11 -2.15 8.58 -2.20
N GLN A 12 -1.90 9.87 -2.09
CA GLN A 12 -2.30 10.60 -0.90
C GLN A 12 -3.81 10.61 -0.73
N ILE A 13 -4.52 10.80 -1.82
CA ILE A 13 -5.96 10.80 -1.78
C ILE A 13 -6.48 9.42 -1.40
N LEU A 14 -5.88 8.39 -1.99
CA LEU A 14 -6.28 7.03 -1.72
C LEU A 14 -6.05 6.66 -0.26
N VAL A 15 -4.90 7.03 0.27
CA VAL A 15 -4.56 6.73 1.64
C VAL A 15 -5.56 7.40 2.59
N ARG A 16 -5.89 8.63 2.31
CA ARG A 16 -6.82 9.37 3.14
C ARG A 16 -8.20 8.72 3.13
N SER A 17 -8.66 8.34 1.95
CA SER A 17 -9.93 7.68 1.80
C SER A 17 -9.94 6.36 2.52
N LEU A 18 -8.89 5.57 2.35
CA LEU A 18 -8.78 4.27 2.95
C LEU A 18 -8.76 4.39 4.47
N TYR A 19 -8.00 5.34 4.97
CA TYR A 19 -7.89 5.54 6.41
C TYR A 19 -9.28 5.85 6.99
N ARG A 20 -9.98 6.74 6.33
CA ARG A 20 -11.29 7.14 6.78
C ARG A 20 -12.26 5.95 6.76
N ASP A 21 -12.20 5.16 5.69
CA ASP A 21 -13.08 4.00 5.56
C ASP A 21 -12.80 2.97 6.64
N LEU A 22 -11.52 2.73 6.90
CA LEU A 22 -11.15 1.75 7.91
C LEU A 22 -11.60 2.20 9.29
N LYS A 23 -11.44 3.48 9.59
CA LYS A 23 -11.88 3.99 10.87
C LYS A 23 -13.40 3.86 11.00
N ALA A 24 -14.10 4.12 9.92
CA ALA A 24 -15.55 4.00 9.94
C ALA A 24 -16.00 2.57 10.19
N GLN A 25 -15.19 1.61 9.83
CA GLN A 25 -15.52 0.22 10.04
C GLN A 25 -15.11 -0.26 11.42
N GLY A 26 -14.52 0.60 12.21
CA GLY A 26 -14.15 0.22 13.57
C GLY A 26 -12.70 -0.18 13.77
N PHE A 27 -11.87 0.00 12.76
CA PHE A 27 -10.48 -0.34 12.89
C PHE A 27 -9.78 0.73 13.71
N ALA A 28 -8.99 0.32 14.67
CA ALA A 28 -8.19 1.27 15.43
C ALA A 28 -6.91 1.51 14.65
N ASP A 29 -6.18 2.54 15.01
CA ASP A 29 -4.94 2.88 14.32
C ASP A 29 -3.97 1.71 14.27
N LYS A 30 -3.86 0.96 15.35
CA LYS A 30 -2.95 -0.18 15.35
C LYS A 30 -3.36 -1.23 14.36
N HIS A 31 -4.66 -1.36 14.11
CA HIS A 31 -5.13 -2.31 13.12
C HIS A 31 -4.80 -1.82 11.73
N ILE A 32 -4.89 -0.51 11.53
CA ILE A 32 -4.59 0.07 10.24
C ILE A 32 -3.11 -0.10 9.92
N VAL A 33 -2.25 0.04 10.94
CA VAL A 33 -0.83 -0.20 10.77
C VAL A 33 -0.60 -1.65 10.38
N ALA A 34 -1.33 -2.58 10.99
CA ALA A 34 -1.19 -3.99 10.66
C ALA A 34 -1.57 -4.24 9.20
N VAL A 35 -2.62 -3.60 8.73
CA VAL A 35 -3.02 -3.73 7.33
C VAL A 35 -1.90 -3.23 6.41
N ALA A 36 -1.29 -2.11 6.77
CA ALA A 36 -0.22 -1.54 5.98
C ALA A 36 0.98 -2.49 5.90
N ILE A 37 1.30 -3.12 7.02
CA ILE A 37 2.43 -4.04 7.07
C ILE A 37 2.15 -5.26 6.21
N GLU A 38 0.94 -5.78 6.29
CA GLU A 38 0.56 -6.94 5.50
C GLU A 38 0.61 -6.60 4.01
N LEU A 39 0.13 -5.44 3.67
CA LEU A 39 0.13 -5.01 2.29
C LEU A 39 1.55 -4.86 1.77
N LEU A 40 2.43 -4.30 2.60
CA LEU A 40 3.80 -4.15 2.22
C LEU A 40 4.46 -5.51 1.97
N GLY A 41 4.17 -6.47 2.82
CA GLY A 41 4.70 -7.82 2.65
C GLY A 41 4.24 -8.44 1.34
N LYS A 42 2.99 -8.21 1.02
CA LYS A 42 2.43 -8.74 -0.20
C LYS A 42 3.11 -8.15 -1.42
N VAL A 43 3.29 -6.85 -1.42
CA VAL A 43 3.93 -6.16 -2.53
C VAL A 43 5.38 -6.61 -2.66
N THR A 44 6.06 -6.77 -1.54
CA THR A 44 7.43 -7.20 -1.54
C THR A 44 7.56 -8.59 -2.15
N ASP A 45 6.62 -9.47 -1.82
CA ASP A 45 6.64 -10.82 -2.37
C ASP A 45 6.44 -10.78 -3.88
N GLU A 46 5.55 -9.94 -4.34
CA GLU A 46 5.29 -9.84 -5.77
C GLU A 46 6.50 -9.29 -6.52
N LEU A 47 7.13 -8.30 -5.91
CA LEU A 47 8.30 -7.73 -6.53
C LEU A 47 9.44 -8.72 -6.59
N SER A 48 9.61 -9.50 -5.54
CA SER A 48 10.65 -10.49 -5.51
C SER A 48 10.43 -11.53 -6.59
N ASP A 49 9.19 -11.94 -6.77
CA ASP A 49 8.88 -12.88 -7.78
C ASP A 49 9.22 -12.36 -9.14
N GLU A 50 8.93 -11.13 -9.40
CA GLU A 50 9.20 -10.56 -10.67
C GLU A 50 10.64 -10.34 -10.90
N ARG A 51 11.38 -9.94 -9.90
CA ARG A 51 12.69 -9.59 -10.09
C ARG A 51 13.60 -10.68 -10.07
N LEU A 52 13.42 -11.64 -9.31
CA LEU A 52 14.33 -12.63 -9.23
C LEU A 52 14.17 -13.77 -9.92
N PRO A 53 13.39 -13.95 -10.63
CA PRO A 53 13.11 -15.09 -11.26
C PRO A 53 14.22 -15.70 -11.77
N ARG A 54 14.84 -15.21 -12.03
CA ARG A 54 15.72 -15.64 -12.65
C ARG A 54 16.61 -16.22 -12.11
N ARG A 55 16.84 -16.11 -11.47
CA ARG A 55 17.78 -16.45 -11.01
C ARG A 55 17.86 -17.65 -11.01
N ALA A 56 17.47 -18.05 -11.06
CA ALA A 56 17.62 -19.16 -10.97
C ALA A 56 18.16 -19.78 -11.42
#